data_56f178753ba8c77daefc8a3f67ce267a
#
_entry.id   56f178753ba8c77daefc8a3f67ce267a
#
_cell.length_a   1.000
_cell.length_b   1.000
_cell.length_c   1.000
_cell.angle_alpha   90.00
_cell.angle_beta   90.00
_cell.angle_gamma   90.00
#
_symmetry.space_group_name_H-M   'P 1'
#
loop_
_entity.id
_entity.type
_entity.pdbx_description
1 polymer ?
#
loop_
_entity_poly.entity_id
_entity_poly.type
_entity_poly.pdbx_seq_one_letter_code
_entity_poly.pdbx_strand_id
1 'polypeptide(L)'
;MPFPYAIADFANEIPNVLSDDANRLGGPTGTIFPALVARAIIQRYSADSPLWIVSDIEGNSTNYIPLPVAPGEGDDLPVFEPNFSVISQIEFPIGQQPPQLILDSDFRIYRAPGQPTKILINFDTPEPGDSLRCTWSARHLADGSTVPDKDFYAVVDFAASLGAERLASFYVGTGDSTLQADVVQYRSKSAEMLSVAKALRKRYYNHMGIEEGATEADTGPAFAIGNQYLEQNSGVDRMVHNKYSR
;
A
#
# COMPACT_ATOMS: atom_id res chain seq x y z
N MET A 1 -19.37 -5.60 2.77
CA MET A 1 -19.33 -7.06 2.95
C MET A 1 -17.87 -7.42 3.15
N PRO A 2 -17.52 -8.29 4.11
CA PRO A 2 -16.16 -8.75 4.22
C PRO A 2 -15.78 -9.47 2.92
N PHE A 3 -14.58 -9.23 2.41
CA PHE A 3 -14.06 -9.94 1.26
C PHE A 3 -13.84 -11.40 1.65
N PRO A 4 -14.12 -12.38 0.75
CA PRO A 4 -14.24 -13.78 1.13
C PRO A 4 -12.92 -14.49 1.39
N TYR A 5 -11.76 -13.85 1.11
CA TYR A 5 -10.48 -14.54 1.14
C TYR A 5 -9.72 -14.32 2.45
N ALA A 6 -9.23 -15.41 3.01
CA ALA A 6 -8.25 -15.41 4.09
C ALA A 6 -6.84 -15.57 3.53
N ILE A 7 -5.81 -15.21 4.31
CA ILE A 7 -4.40 -15.38 3.92
C ILE A 7 -4.08 -16.80 3.45
N ALA A 8 -4.77 -17.80 3.98
CA ALA A 8 -4.61 -19.20 3.60
C ALA A 8 -5.02 -19.46 2.15
N ASP A 9 -6.03 -18.76 1.64
CA ASP A 9 -6.52 -18.93 0.27
C ASP A 9 -5.45 -18.45 -0.72
N PHE A 10 -4.85 -17.28 -0.48
CA PHE A 10 -3.71 -16.77 -1.26
C PHE A 10 -2.51 -17.72 -1.18
N ALA A 11 -2.19 -18.19 0.03
CA ALA A 11 -1.04 -19.06 0.27
C ALA A 11 -1.18 -20.42 -0.44
N ASN A 12 -2.40 -20.95 -0.55
CA ASN A 12 -2.68 -22.21 -1.22
C ASN A 12 -2.53 -22.12 -2.76
N GLU A 13 -2.67 -20.92 -3.34
CA GLU A 13 -2.49 -20.72 -4.78
C GLU A 13 -1.01 -20.59 -5.20
N ILE A 14 -0.10 -20.19 -4.31
CA ILE A 14 1.32 -20.03 -4.63
C ILE A 14 1.96 -21.32 -5.17
N PRO A 15 1.71 -22.53 -4.60
CA PRO A 15 2.20 -23.79 -5.16
C PRO A 15 1.75 -24.04 -6.59
N ASN A 16 0.52 -23.66 -6.93
CA ASN A 16 0.00 -23.80 -8.29
C ASN A 16 0.78 -22.95 -9.30
N VAL A 17 1.27 -21.79 -8.86
CA VAL A 17 2.08 -20.87 -9.69
C VAL A 17 3.54 -21.32 -9.79
N LEU A 18 4.13 -21.81 -8.69
CA LEU A 18 5.55 -22.22 -8.62
C LEU A 18 5.78 -23.70 -8.95
N SER A 19 4.72 -24.47 -9.18
CA SER A 19 4.79 -25.90 -9.50
C SER A 19 5.58 -26.72 -8.47
N ASP A 20 6.31 -27.74 -8.90
CA ASP A 20 7.02 -28.67 -8.03
C ASP A 20 8.10 -28.03 -7.13
N ASP A 21 8.61 -26.87 -7.49
CA ASP A 21 9.61 -26.14 -6.69
C ASP A 21 9.04 -25.55 -5.37
N ALA A 22 7.72 -25.41 -5.28
CA ALA A 22 7.06 -24.94 -4.07
C ALA A 22 7.35 -25.82 -2.83
N ASN A 23 7.53 -27.13 -3.02
CA ASN A 23 7.85 -28.06 -1.93
C ASN A 23 9.18 -27.74 -1.22
N ARG A 24 10.14 -27.11 -1.92
CA ARG A 24 11.42 -26.68 -1.35
C ARG A 24 11.29 -25.49 -0.41
N LEU A 25 10.17 -24.75 -0.47
CA LEU A 25 9.81 -23.68 0.46
C LEU A 25 8.96 -24.18 1.64
N GLY A 26 8.84 -25.49 1.83
CA GLY A 26 8.10 -26.08 2.95
C GLY A 26 6.66 -26.50 2.60
N GLY A 27 6.28 -26.41 1.34
CA GLY A 27 4.96 -26.84 0.87
C GLY A 27 3.80 -25.96 1.36
N PRO A 28 2.55 -26.29 0.99
CA PRO A 28 1.37 -25.47 1.29
C PRO A 28 1.03 -25.38 2.79
N THR A 29 1.49 -26.33 3.60
CA THR A 29 1.26 -26.34 5.04
C THR A 29 2.33 -25.59 5.84
N GLY A 30 3.36 -25.07 5.15
CA GLY A 30 4.45 -24.30 5.78
C GLY A 30 4.06 -22.87 6.12
N THR A 31 4.81 -22.26 7.03
CA THR A 31 4.60 -20.86 7.44
C THR A 31 5.16 -19.84 6.44
N ILE A 32 5.88 -20.30 5.42
CA ILE A 32 6.58 -19.41 4.46
C ILE A 32 5.60 -18.71 3.53
N PHE A 33 4.65 -19.43 2.93
CA PHE A 33 3.72 -18.84 1.97
C PHE A 33 2.80 -17.79 2.60
N PRO A 34 2.17 -18.03 3.76
CA PRO A 34 1.42 -16.99 4.46
C PRO A 34 2.27 -15.74 4.75
N ALA A 35 3.53 -15.90 5.15
CA ALA A 35 4.44 -14.79 5.39
C ALA A 35 4.78 -14.00 4.11
N LEU A 36 4.94 -14.69 2.96
CA LEU A 36 5.15 -14.03 1.66
C LEU A 36 3.91 -13.25 1.22
N VAL A 37 2.72 -13.81 1.42
CA VAL A 37 1.44 -13.13 1.14
C VAL A 37 1.28 -11.90 2.01
N ALA A 38 1.45 -12.02 3.33
CA ALA A 38 1.36 -10.90 4.25
C ALA A 38 2.34 -9.78 3.86
N ARG A 39 3.58 -10.15 3.48
CA ARG A 39 4.58 -9.20 3.01
C ARG A 39 4.15 -8.53 1.69
N ALA A 40 3.62 -9.28 0.74
CA ALA A 40 3.13 -8.75 -0.52
C ALA A 40 2.00 -7.73 -0.32
N ILE A 41 1.04 -8.05 0.57
CA ILE A 41 -0.10 -7.18 0.89
C ILE A 41 0.39 -5.90 1.57
N ILE A 42 1.15 -6.02 2.66
CA ILE A 42 1.53 -4.87 3.49
C ILE A 42 2.52 -3.96 2.78
N GLN A 43 3.55 -4.51 2.12
CA GLN A 43 4.66 -3.72 1.60
C GLN A 43 4.40 -3.20 0.18
N ARG A 44 3.76 -3.99 -0.69
CA ARG A 44 3.60 -3.61 -2.08
C ARG A 44 2.17 -3.27 -2.44
N TYR A 45 1.24 -4.23 -2.27
CA TYR A 45 -0.15 -4.02 -2.67
C TYR A 45 -0.79 -2.81 -1.99
N SER A 46 -0.58 -2.65 -0.68
CA SER A 46 -1.07 -1.46 0.04
C SER A 46 -0.49 -0.13 -0.45
N ALA A 47 0.74 -0.14 -0.99
CA ALA A 47 1.33 1.06 -1.57
C ALA A 47 0.75 1.39 -2.95
N ASP A 48 0.48 0.36 -3.77
CA ASP A 48 -0.04 0.52 -5.13
C ASP A 48 -1.56 0.76 -5.15
N SER A 49 -2.29 0.17 -4.20
CA SER A 49 -3.76 0.27 -4.07
C SER A 49 -4.12 0.37 -2.58
N PRO A 50 -3.99 1.54 -1.96
CA PRO A 50 -4.30 1.71 -0.54
C PRO A 50 -5.80 1.54 -0.27
N LEU A 51 -6.13 1.06 0.93
CA LEU A 51 -7.50 0.96 1.39
C LEU A 51 -8.05 2.34 1.78
N TRP A 52 -9.10 2.78 1.12
CA TRP A 52 -9.77 4.05 1.44
C TRP A 52 -10.84 3.85 2.49
N ILE A 53 -10.77 4.64 3.54
CA ILE A 53 -11.68 4.59 4.69
C ILE A 53 -12.31 5.96 4.89
N VAL A 54 -13.59 5.94 5.19
CA VAL A 54 -14.35 7.13 5.59
C VAL A 54 -14.71 6.97 7.06
N SER A 55 -14.34 7.94 7.88
CA SER A 55 -14.67 7.96 9.31
C SER A 55 -15.08 9.35 9.79
N ASP A 56 -15.99 9.39 10.73
CA ASP A 56 -16.44 10.62 11.36
C ASP A 56 -15.62 10.85 12.65
N ILE A 57 -15.18 12.08 12.86
CA ILE A 57 -14.36 12.50 13.99
C ILE A 57 -15.14 13.57 14.73
N GLU A 58 -15.31 13.42 16.04
CA GLU A 58 -16.00 14.42 16.87
C GLU A 58 -15.14 15.68 17.09
N GLY A 59 -15.77 16.83 17.01
CA GLY A 59 -15.20 18.12 17.37
C GLY A 59 -14.93 18.21 18.87
N ASN A 60 -13.91 18.98 19.24
CA ASN A 60 -13.47 19.10 20.63
C ASN A 60 -13.18 20.53 21.08
N SER A 61 -13.77 21.53 20.42
CA SER A 61 -13.51 22.97 20.64
C SER A 61 -12.04 23.38 20.53
N THR A 62 -11.23 22.61 19.81
CA THR A 62 -9.85 22.94 19.53
C THR A 62 -9.52 22.73 18.06
N ASN A 63 -8.52 23.44 17.57
CA ASN A 63 -8.03 23.24 16.21
C ASN A 63 -7.19 21.97 16.07
N TYR A 64 -6.98 21.21 17.15
CA TYR A 64 -6.23 19.96 17.17
C TYR A 64 -7.18 18.77 17.30
N ILE A 65 -7.48 18.12 16.19
CA ILE A 65 -8.40 16.99 16.13
C ILE A 65 -7.59 15.68 16.21
N PRO A 66 -8.14 14.63 16.86
CA PRO A 66 -7.51 13.32 16.84
C PRO A 66 -7.38 12.77 15.43
N LEU A 67 -6.46 11.82 15.22
CA LEU A 67 -6.40 11.09 13.96
C LEU A 67 -7.68 10.26 13.75
N PRO A 68 -8.09 10.04 12.48
CA PRO A 68 -9.25 9.21 12.19
C PRO A 68 -9.02 7.77 12.62
N VAL A 69 -10.09 7.11 13.04
CA VAL A 69 -10.13 5.70 13.40
C VAL A 69 -11.07 5.00 12.43
N ALA A 70 -10.72 3.81 11.97
CA ALA A 70 -11.60 3.02 11.12
C ALA A 70 -12.92 2.69 11.86
N PRO A 71 -14.08 2.81 11.19
CA PRO A 71 -15.35 2.44 11.79
C PRO A 71 -15.44 0.92 11.95
N GLY A 72 -15.90 0.46 13.10
CA GLY A 72 -16.09 -0.95 13.41
C GLY A 72 -15.72 -1.29 14.84
N GLU A 73 -15.98 -2.53 15.22
CA GLU A 73 -15.61 -3.09 16.52
C GLU A 73 -14.60 -4.23 16.30
N GLY A 74 -13.52 -4.23 17.06
CA GLY A 74 -12.48 -5.28 17.01
C GLY A 74 -11.06 -4.72 16.98
N ASP A 75 -10.10 -5.60 17.26
CA ASP A 75 -8.67 -5.26 17.32
C ASP A 75 -8.01 -5.26 15.93
N ASP A 76 -8.64 -5.89 14.93
CA ASP A 76 -8.11 -6.06 13.56
C ASP A 76 -8.68 -5.01 12.59
N LEU A 77 -8.72 -3.75 13.00
CA LEU A 77 -9.13 -2.66 12.14
C LEU A 77 -7.92 -1.96 11.51
N PRO A 78 -8.05 -1.47 10.25
CA PRO A 78 -7.01 -0.65 9.65
C PRO A 78 -6.74 0.60 10.48
N VAL A 79 -5.47 0.92 10.71
CA VAL A 79 -5.04 2.05 11.55
C VAL A 79 -4.46 3.16 10.69
N PHE A 80 -4.66 4.40 11.11
CA PHE A 80 -3.98 5.54 10.51
C PHE A 80 -2.49 5.51 10.87
N GLU A 81 -1.64 5.26 9.89
CA GLU A 81 -0.18 5.26 10.03
C GLU A 81 0.39 6.59 9.52
N PRO A 82 0.93 7.45 10.39
CA PRO A 82 1.37 8.80 9.98
C PRO A 82 2.46 8.87 8.89
N ASN A 83 3.15 7.75 8.60
CA ASN A 83 4.18 7.67 7.57
C ASN A 83 3.69 7.02 6.27
N PHE A 84 2.47 6.50 6.26
CA PHE A 84 1.84 5.84 5.13
C PHE A 84 0.51 6.49 4.77
N SER A 85 -0.37 6.66 5.78
CA SER A 85 -1.73 7.15 5.59
C SER A 85 -1.75 8.62 5.21
N VAL A 86 -2.63 8.94 4.27
CA VAL A 86 -2.88 10.30 3.80
C VAL A 86 -4.37 10.60 3.94
N ILE A 87 -4.68 11.80 4.34
CA ILE A 87 -6.04 12.32 4.34
C ILE A 87 -6.29 12.90 2.95
N SER A 88 -7.29 12.37 2.26
CA SER A 88 -7.67 12.80 0.92
C SER A 88 -8.62 14.00 0.96
N GLN A 89 -9.56 13.99 1.90
CA GLN A 89 -10.53 15.08 2.06
C GLN A 89 -11.12 15.09 3.46
N ILE A 90 -11.52 16.27 3.90
CA ILE A 90 -12.33 16.47 5.11
C ILE A 90 -13.58 17.22 4.72
N GLU A 91 -14.76 16.70 5.09
CA GLU A 91 -16.05 17.35 4.91
C GLU A 91 -16.47 17.98 6.25
N PHE A 92 -16.79 19.27 6.23
CA PHE A 92 -17.32 20.00 7.38
C PHE A 92 -18.11 21.24 6.94
N PRO A 93 -19.33 21.44 7.47
CA PRO A 93 -20.14 20.51 8.25
C PRO A 93 -20.65 19.33 7.41
N ILE A 94 -20.89 18.18 8.06
CA ILE A 94 -21.36 16.96 7.41
C ILE A 94 -22.79 17.13 6.89
N GLY A 95 -23.07 16.55 5.71
CA GLY A 95 -24.43 16.40 5.17
C GLY A 95 -24.96 17.58 4.39
N GLN A 96 -24.13 18.55 4.07
CA GLN A 96 -24.53 19.61 3.13
C GLN A 96 -24.57 19.11 1.68
N GLN A 97 -25.40 19.72 0.85
CA GLN A 97 -25.46 19.43 -0.58
C GLN A 97 -25.35 20.72 -1.39
N PRO A 98 -24.23 20.92 -2.14
CA PRO A 98 -23.08 20.01 -2.27
C PRO A 98 -22.26 19.90 -0.96
N PRO A 99 -21.49 18.82 -0.77
CA PRO A 99 -20.61 18.67 0.39
C PRO A 99 -19.62 19.83 0.49
N GLN A 100 -19.46 20.39 1.67
CA GLN A 100 -18.45 21.42 1.91
C GLN A 100 -17.15 20.74 2.29
N LEU A 101 -16.19 20.76 1.36
CA LEU A 101 -14.87 20.18 1.56
C LEU A 101 -13.90 21.25 2.07
N ILE A 102 -13.09 20.87 3.03
CA ILE A 102 -11.99 21.67 3.53
C ILE A 102 -10.83 21.55 2.55
N LEU A 103 -10.21 22.68 2.22
CA LEU A 103 -9.06 22.70 1.32
C LEU A 103 -7.83 22.06 1.99
N ASP A 104 -6.99 21.43 1.19
CA ASP A 104 -5.74 20.81 1.65
C ASP A 104 -4.78 21.79 2.34
N SER A 105 -4.90 23.10 2.03
CA SER A 105 -4.16 24.17 2.70
C SER A 105 -4.63 24.44 4.14
N ASP A 106 -5.85 24.06 4.46
CA ASP A 106 -6.52 24.42 5.70
C ASP A 106 -6.42 23.34 6.77
N PHE A 107 -5.78 22.22 6.46
CA PHE A 107 -5.44 21.20 7.46
C PHE A 107 -4.04 20.64 7.24
N ARG A 108 -3.45 20.11 8.31
CA ARG A 108 -2.16 19.40 8.25
C ARG A 108 -2.01 18.41 9.39
N ILE A 109 -1.19 17.39 9.18
CA ILE A 109 -0.81 16.48 10.25
C ILE A 109 0.23 17.18 11.15
N TYR A 110 -0.12 17.35 12.42
CA TYR A 110 0.71 17.98 13.42
C TYR A 110 1.37 16.94 14.33
N ARG A 111 2.68 17.00 14.43
CA ARG A 111 3.50 16.11 15.25
C ARG A 111 4.33 16.96 16.22
N ALA A 112 3.99 16.92 17.50
CA ALA A 112 4.80 17.52 18.54
C ALA A 112 5.59 16.45 19.30
N PRO A 113 6.83 16.71 19.72
CA PRO A 113 7.61 15.78 20.52
C PRO A 113 6.86 15.40 21.81
N GLY A 114 6.72 14.09 22.07
CA GLY A 114 6.07 13.58 23.28
C GLY A 114 4.53 13.71 23.31
N GLN A 115 3.92 14.15 22.21
CA GLN A 115 2.46 14.23 22.08
C GLN A 115 1.95 13.27 20.99
N PRO A 116 0.70 12.79 21.10
CA PRO A 116 0.10 12.05 20.02
C PRO A 116 0.00 12.92 18.77
N THR A 117 0.16 12.29 17.60
CA THR A 117 -0.05 12.96 16.32
C THR A 117 -1.52 13.35 16.19
N LYS A 118 -1.79 14.56 15.67
CA LYS A 118 -3.12 15.15 15.52
C LYS A 118 -3.27 15.78 14.15
N ILE A 119 -4.49 16.11 13.77
CA ILE A 119 -4.79 16.97 12.63
C ILE A 119 -4.93 18.38 13.16
N LEU A 120 -4.15 19.33 12.64
CA LEU A 120 -4.34 20.75 12.89
C LEU A 120 -5.20 21.32 11.75
N ILE A 121 -6.25 22.01 12.12
CA ILE A 121 -7.19 22.67 11.22
C ILE A 121 -7.02 24.18 11.35
N ASN A 122 -6.97 24.88 10.20
CA ASN A 122 -6.77 26.33 10.14
C ASN A 122 -8.06 27.09 9.74
N PHE A 123 -9.21 26.53 10.01
CA PHE A 123 -10.52 27.15 9.77
C PHE A 123 -11.37 27.11 11.06
N ASP A 124 -12.68 27.36 10.94
CA ASP A 124 -13.59 27.40 12.09
C ASP A 124 -13.45 26.14 12.96
N THR A 125 -13.24 26.37 14.26
CA THR A 125 -13.02 25.30 15.24
C THR A 125 -14.31 24.50 15.43
N PRO A 126 -14.32 23.19 15.17
CA PRO A 126 -15.51 22.36 15.39
C PRO A 126 -15.86 22.31 16.88
N GLU A 127 -17.10 22.61 17.21
CA GLU A 127 -17.58 22.56 18.59
C GLU A 127 -17.88 21.11 19.04
N PRO A 128 -17.98 20.84 20.36
CA PRO A 128 -18.43 19.55 20.84
C PRO A 128 -19.84 19.27 20.35
N GLY A 129 -20.01 18.12 19.70
CA GLY A 129 -21.25 17.73 19.02
C GLY A 129 -21.26 17.95 17.52
N ASP A 130 -20.32 18.74 17.00
CA ASP A 130 -20.02 18.75 15.58
C ASP A 130 -19.20 17.50 15.20
N SER A 131 -19.36 17.05 13.97
CA SER A 131 -18.57 15.94 13.43
C SER A 131 -17.96 16.34 12.09
N LEU A 132 -16.73 15.89 11.88
CA LEU A 132 -16.02 16.03 10.62
C LEU A 132 -15.93 14.66 9.96
N ARG A 133 -16.22 14.56 8.68
CA ARG A 133 -16.04 13.34 7.90
C ARG A 133 -14.69 13.36 7.20
N CYS A 134 -13.85 12.42 7.56
CA CYS A 134 -12.49 12.29 7.04
C CYS A 134 -12.40 11.07 6.11
N THR A 135 -11.94 11.29 4.87
CA THR A 135 -11.55 10.21 3.95
C THR A 135 -10.03 10.09 3.96
N TRP A 136 -9.55 8.91 4.31
CA TRP A 136 -8.13 8.66 4.50
C TRP A 136 -7.72 7.28 4.01
N SER A 137 -6.43 7.10 3.76
CA SER A 137 -5.89 5.82 3.30
C SER A 137 -5.26 5.02 4.43
N ALA A 138 -5.41 3.71 4.37
CA ALA A 138 -4.79 2.75 5.27
C ALA A 138 -4.12 1.62 4.51
N ARG A 139 -3.25 0.87 5.18
CA ARG A 139 -2.77 -0.40 4.65
C ARG A 139 -3.88 -1.43 4.69
N HIS A 140 -3.83 -2.35 3.74
CA HIS A 140 -4.63 -3.56 3.80
C HIS A 140 -4.19 -4.43 4.98
N LEU A 141 -5.13 -5.17 5.55
CA LEU A 141 -4.83 -6.11 6.63
C LEU A 141 -3.99 -7.27 6.12
N ALA A 142 -3.06 -7.72 6.96
CA ALA A 142 -2.12 -8.80 6.62
C ALA A 142 -2.81 -10.15 6.37
N ASP A 143 -4.01 -10.33 6.91
CA ASP A 143 -4.83 -11.53 6.75
C ASP A 143 -5.47 -11.67 5.37
N GLY A 144 -5.42 -10.62 4.54
CA GLY A 144 -5.98 -10.56 3.20
C GLY A 144 -7.46 -10.20 3.15
N SER A 145 -8.15 -10.07 4.29
CA SER A 145 -9.60 -9.85 4.38
C SER A 145 -10.08 -8.56 3.71
N THR A 146 -9.19 -7.60 3.50
CA THR A 146 -9.48 -6.31 2.88
C THR A 146 -9.08 -6.22 1.40
N VAL A 147 -8.49 -7.28 0.84
CA VAL A 147 -8.09 -7.33 -0.58
C VAL A 147 -9.31 -7.64 -1.45
N PRO A 148 -9.64 -6.82 -2.46
CA PRO A 148 -10.74 -7.07 -3.35
C PRO A 148 -10.55 -8.33 -4.21
N ASP A 149 -11.64 -9.04 -4.52
CA ASP A 149 -11.62 -10.27 -5.34
C ASP A 149 -10.89 -10.09 -6.67
N LYS A 150 -11.09 -8.94 -7.32
CA LYS A 150 -10.45 -8.62 -8.61
C LYS A 150 -8.93 -8.63 -8.54
N ASP A 151 -8.35 -8.35 -7.38
CA ASP A 151 -6.90 -8.20 -7.18
C ASP A 151 -6.27 -9.45 -6.55
N PHE A 152 -7.07 -10.49 -6.24
CA PHE A 152 -6.62 -11.73 -5.61
C PHE A 152 -5.42 -12.34 -6.32
N TYR A 153 -5.54 -12.61 -7.62
CA TYR A 153 -4.45 -13.23 -8.39
C TYR A 153 -3.24 -12.32 -8.58
N ALA A 154 -3.42 -11.01 -8.58
CA ALA A 154 -2.29 -10.08 -8.62
C ALA A 154 -1.45 -10.19 -7.35
N VAL A 155 -2.08 -10.23 -6.18
CA VAL A 155 -1.39 -10.42 -4.90
C VAL A 155 -0.69 -11.79 -4.86
N VAL A 156 -1.34 -12.87 -5.34
CA VAL A 156 -0.73 -14.20 -5.47
C VAL A 156 0.51 -14.16 -6.36
N ASP A 157 0.43 -13.52 -7.52
CA ASP A 157 1.55 -13.39 -8.46
C ASP A 157 2.73 -12.65 -7.82
N PHE A 158 2.46 -11.56 -7.11
CA PHE A 158 3.54 -10.82 -6.43
C PHE A 158 4.15 -11.64 -5.29
N ALA A 159 3.33 -12.31 -4.46
CA ALA A 159 3.82 -13.19 -3.39
C ALA A 159 4.63 -14.38 -3.95
N ALA A 160 4.15 -14.99 -5.04
CA ALA A 160 4.87 -16.05 -5.74
C ALA A 160 6.21 -15.55 -6.32
N SER A 161 6.29 -14.30 -6.79
CA SER A 161 7.55 -13.72 -7.25
C SER A 161 8.59 -13.65 -6.14
N LEU A 162 8.19 -13.29 -4.92
CA LEU A 162 9.08 -13.30 -3.75
C LEU A 162 9.54 -14.73 -3.40
N GLY A 163 8.63 -15.72 -3.55
CA GLY A 163 8.96 -17.14 -3.41
C GLY A 163 9.98 -17.61 -4.45
N ALA A 164 9.81 -17.24 -5.71
CA ALA A 164 10.74 -17.57 -6.78
C ALA A 164 12.14 -16.96 -6.58
N GLU A 165 12.23 -15.71 -6.08
CA GLU A 165 13.52 -15.11 -5.70
C GLU A 165 14.23 -15.88 -4.58
N ARG A 166 13.45 -16.32 -3.57
CA ARG A 166 13.98 -17.12 -2.48
C ARG A 166 14.49 -18.47 -2.98
N LEU A 167 13.77 -19.11 -3.91
CA LEU A 167 14.22 -20.34 -4.58
C LEU A 167 15.49 -20.11 -5.40
N ALA A 168 15.56 -19.01 -6.16
CA ALA A 168 16.76 -18.65 -6.90
C ALA A 168 18.00 -18.55 -5.99
N SER A 169 17.85 -17.89 -4.84
CA SER A 169 18.92 -17.79 -3.83
C SER A 169 19.28 -19.15 -3.24
N PHE A 170 18.31 -20.03 -3.01
CA PHE A 170 18.55 -21.39 -2.54
C PHE A 170 19.38 -22.19 -3.56
N TYR A 171 19.03 -22.11 -4.85
CA TYR A 171 19.77 -22.84 -5.90
C TYR A 171 21.19 -22.33 -6.13
N VAL A 172 21.48 -21.06 -5.86
CA VAL A 172 22.86 -20.54 -5.86
C VAL A 172 23.68 -21.15 -4.73
N GLY A 173 23.11 -21.27 -3.53
CA GLY A 173 23.80 -21.80 -2.35
C GLY A 173 24.03 -23.33 -2.36
N THR A 174 23.28 -24.08 -3.18
CA THR A 174 23.42 -25.54 -3.28
C THR A 174 24.42 -25.98 -4.36
N GLY A 175 25.09 -25.05 -5.04
CA GLY A 175 25.98 -25.31 -6.19
C GLY A 175 27.33 -25.93 -5.89
N ASP A 176 27.63 -26.37 -4.67
CA ASP A 176 28.87 -27.02 -4.25
C ASP A 176 28.81 -28.56 -4.34
N SER A 177 28.05 -29.14 -5.25
CA SER A 177 28.12 -30.57 -5.47
C SER A 177 29.36 -30.92 -6.31
N THR A 178 30.14 -31.86 -5.83
CA THR A 178 31.40 -32.34 -6.43
C THR A 178 31.23 -33.09 -7.76
N LEU A 179 30.02 -33.18 -8.31
CA LEU A 179 29.71 -33.78 -9.60
C LEU A 179 29.49 -32.71 -10.64
N GLN A 180 30.42 -32.61 -11.59
CA GLN A 180 30.43 -31.61 -12.68
C GLN A 180 29.12 -31.52 -13.50
N ALA A 181 28.35 -32.60 -13.57
CA ALA A 181 27.08 -32.63 -14.28
C ALA A 181 25.96 -31.83 -13.58
N ASP A 182 25.97 -31.79 -12.25
CA ASP A 182 24.93 -31.10 -11.46
C ASP A 182 25.15 -29.58 -11.38
N VAL A 183 26.39 -29.12 -11.41
CA VAL A 183 26.74 -27.68 -11.29
C VAL A 183 26.13 -26.85 -12.42
N VAL A 184 26.07 -27.39 -13.63
CA VAL A 184 25.50 -26.69 -14.79
C VAL A 184 23.97 -26.51 -14.64
N GLN A 185 23.28 -27.51 -14.11
CA GLN A 185 21.81 -27.47 -13.92
C GLN A 185 21.37 -26.48 -12.84
N TYR A 186 22.09 -26.40 -11.71
CA TYR A 186 21.71 -25.48 -10.62
C TYR A 186 21.90 -24.01 -10.98
N ARG A 187 22.94 -23.64 -11.73
CA ARG A 187 23.11 -22.27 -12.24
C ARG A 187 21.99 -21.89 -13.21
N SER A 188 21.62 -22.81 -14.08
CA SER A 188 20.49 -22.66 -15.00
C SER A 188 19.18 -22.47 -14.23
N LYS A 189 18.96 -23.28 -13.19
CA LYS A 189 17.71 -23.24 -12.38
C LYS A 189 17.56 -21.95 -11.56
N SER A 190 18.66 -21.41 -11.02
CA SER A 190 18.61 -20.10 -10.36
C SER A 190 18.21 -18.98 -11.33
N ALA A 191 18.80 -18.97 -12.54
CA ALA A 191 18.44 -18.00 -13.57
C ALA A 191 16.98 -18.17 -14.05
N GLU A 192 16.50 -19.41 -14.16
CA GLU A 192 15.11 -19.73 -14.47
C GLU A 192 14.15 -19.15 -13.41
N MET A 193 14.41 -19.40 -12.13
CA MET A 193 13.60 -18.86 -11.04
C MET A 193 13.58 -17.32 -11.02
N LEU A 194 14.71 -16.66 -11.31
CA LEU A 194 14.73 -15.21 -11.46
C LEU A 194 13.89 -14.73 -12.66
N SER A 195 13.90 -15.48 -13.76
CA SER A 195 13.04 -15.18 -14.91
C SER A 195 11.55 -15.32 -14.56
N VAL A 196 11.19 -16.39 -13.84
CA VAL A 196 9.83 -16.58 -13.33
C VAL A 196 9.43 -15.44 -12.41
N ALA A 197 10.29 -15.04 -11.47
CA ALA A 197 10.02 -13.91 -10.57
C ALA A 197 9.72 -12.61 -11.34
N LYS A 198 10.54 -12.31 -12.36
CA LYS A 198 10.32 -11.13 -13.22
C LYS A 198 9.00 -11.22 -13.99
N ALA A 199 8.68 -12.38 -14.56
CA ALA A 199 7.43 -12.57 -15.29
C ALA A 199 6.20 -12.40 -14.39
N LEU A 200 6.25 -12.92 -13.16
CA LEU A 200 5.18 -12.77 -12.18
C LEU A 200 5.00 -11.30 -11.74
N ARG A 201 6.10 -10.59 -11.48
CA ARG A 201 6.02 -9.15 -11.18
C ARG A 201 5.45 -8.35 -12.33
N LYS A 202 5.83 -8.68 -13.56
CA LYS A 202 5.28 -8.03 -14.74
C LYS A 202 3.76 -8.24 -14.85
N ARG A 203 3.26 -9.45 -14.54
CA ARG A 203 1.80 -9.71 -14.50
C ARG A 203 1.12 -8.86 -13.45
N TYR A 204 1.70 -8.77 -12.24
CA TYR A 204 1.21 -7.91 -11.18
C TYR A 204 1.13 -6.44 -11.63
N TYR A 205 2.23 -5.87 -12.14
CA TYR A 205 2.26 -4.48 -12.58
C TYR A 205 1.29 -4.19 -13.71
N ASN A 206 1.18 -5.11 -14.67
CA ASN A 206 0.19 -4.97 -15.74
C ASN A 206 -1.25 -4.98 -15.20
N HIS A 207 -1.56 -5.82 -14.20
CA HIS A 207 -2.87 -5.83 -13.56
C HIS A 207 -3.15 -4.52 -12.81
N MET A 208 -2.17 -4.00 -12.09
CA MET A 208 -2.28 -2.74 -11.34
C MET A 208 -2.25 -1.50 -12.24
N GLY A 209 -1.97 -1.64 -13.54
CA GLY A 209 -1.81 -0.51 -14.46
C GLY A 209 -0.54 0.31 -14.24
N ILE A 210 0.50 -0.30 -13.65
CA ILE A 210 1.79 0.33 -13.33
C ILE A 210 2.77 0.01 -14.46
N GLU A 211 3.43 1.02 -15.01
CA GLU A 211 4.47 0.81 -16.03
C GLU A 211 5.71 0.13 -15.43
N GLU A 212 6.23 -0.89 -16.14
CA GLU A 212 7.45 -1.60 -15.72
C GLU A 212 8.65 -0.63 -15.82
N GLY A 213 9.27 -0.35 -14.68
CA GLY A 213 10.39 0.58 -14.59
C GLY A 213 10.05 1.95 -14.00
N ALA A 214 8.77 2.22 -13.73
CA ALA A 214 8.41 3.35 -12.88
C ALA A 214 9.09 3.17 -11.51
N THR A 215 9.89 4.16 -11.11
CA THR A 215 10.50 4.18 -9.78
C THR A 215 9.42 4.40 -8.72
N GLU A 216 9.71 4.07 -7.45
CA GLU A 216 8.77 4.38 -6.35
C GLU A 216 8.37 5.86 -6.31
N ALA A 217 9.20 6.74 -6.87
CA ALA A 217 8.90 8.15 -7.04
C ALA A 217 7.85 8.42 -8.13
N ASP A 218 7.79 7.59 -9.17
CA ASP A 218 6.84 7.72 -10.28
C ASP A 218 5.52 6.99 -10.00
N THR A 219 5.58 5.96 -9.16
CA THR A 219 4.41 5.18 -8.69
C THR A 219 3.94 5.65 -7.31
N GLY A 220 4.21 6.90 -6.97
CA GLY A 220 3.65 7.49 -5.76
C GLY A 220 2.15 7.18 -5.70
N PRO A 221 1.59 6.87 -4.53
CA PRO A 221 0.17 6.57 -4.41
C PRO A 221 -0.61 7.66 -5.13
N ALA A 222 -1.80 7.36 -5.61
CA ALA A 222 -2.66 8.27 -6.41
C ALA A 222 -2.83 9.70 -5.85
N PHE A 223 -2.22 10.01 -4.72
CA PHE A 223 -2.00 11.33 -4.11
C PHE A 223 -1.08 12.26 -4.89
N ALA A 224 -0.24 11.75 -5.77
CA ALA A 224 0.54 12.59 -6.68
C ALA A 224 -0.36 13.52 -7.52
N ILE A 225 -1.65 13.19 -7.63
CA ILE A 225 -2.64 14.06 -8.28
C ILE A 225 -2.79 15.38 -7.51
N GLY A 226 -2.78 15.37 -6.18
CA GLY A 226 -2.78 16.59 -5.36
C GLY A 226 -1.50 17.40 -5.49
N ASN A 227 -0.35 16.74 -5.57
CA ASN A 227 0.93 17.40 -5.77
C ASN A 227 1.11 17.96 -7.20
N GLN A 228 0.46 17.40 -8.20
CA GLN A 228 0.46 18.01 -9.54
C GLN A 228 -0.25 19.36 -9.55
N TYR A 229 -1.27 19.56 -8.74
CA TYR A 229 -1.90 20.87 -8.57
C TYR A 229 -0.97 21.89 -7.90
N LEU A 230 -0.17 21.46 -6.93
CA LEU A 230 0.83 22.32 -6.27
C LEU A 230 1.99 22.65 -7.22
N GLU A 231 2.44 21.71 -8.05
CA GLU A 231 3.47 21.99 -9.05
C GLU A 231 2.95 22.87 -10.20
N GLN A 232 1.69 22.76 -10.60
CA GLN A 232 1.10 23.70 -11.56
C GLN A 232 1.00 25.12 -10.99
N ASN A 233 0.69 25.26 -9.71
CA ASN A 233 0.71 26.58 -9.05
C ASN A 233 2.14 27.09 -8.85
N SER A 234 3.11 26.23 -8.56
CA SER A 234 4.53 26.64 -8.50
C SER A 234 5.08 27.03 -9.88
N GLY A 235 4.54 26.47 -10.95
CA GLY A 235 4.85 26.86 -12.31
C GLY A 235 4.35 28.28 -12.68
N VAL A 236 3.22 28.70 -12.13
CA VAL A 236 2.69 30.06 -12.30
C VAL A 236 3.57 31.07 -11.53
N ASP A 237 4.01 30.73 -10.34
CA ASP A 237 4.94 31.56 -9.55
C ASP A 237 6.29 31.74 -10.25
N ARG A 238 6.80 30.71 -10.92
CA ARG A 238 8.04 30.84 -11.71
C ARG A 238 7.89 31.79 -12.91
N MET A 239 6.72 31.83 -13.52
CA MET A 239 6.46 32.82 -14.62
C MET A 239 6.38 34.26 -14.10
N VAL A 240 5.89 34.48 -12.90
CA VAL A 240 5.81 35.82 -12.31
C VAL A 240 7.19 36.29 -11.88
N HIS A 241 8.05 35.44 -11.33
CA HIS A 241 9.42 35.84 -10.95
C HIS A 241 10.32 36.15 -12.14
N ASN A 242 10.14 35.52 -13.31
CA ASN A 242 10.92 35.82 -14.50
C ASN A 242 10.54 37.16 -15.15
N LYS A 243 9.44 37.77 -14.78
CA LYS A 243 9.03 39.10 -15.31
C LYS A 243 9.68 40.27 -14.61
N TYR A 244 10.29 40.07 -13.45
CA TYR A 244 10.91 41.16 -12.66
C TYR A 244 12.44 41.10 -12.60
N SER A 245 13.09 40.21 -13.33
CA SER A 245 14.56 40.20 -13.47
C SER A 245 15.00 40.90 -14.75
N ARG A 246 14.65 42.19 -14.87
CA ARG A 246 15.27 43.12 -15.79
C ARG A 246 15.64 44.38 -15.03
#